data_ff3b0c4b2648f4ff614fa688d547fc9f
#
_entry.id   ff3b0c4b2648f4ff614fa688d547fc9f
#
_cell.length_a   1.000
_cell.length_b   1.000
_cell.length_c   1.000
_cell.angle_alpha   90.00
_cell.angle_beta   90.00
_cell.angle_gamma   90.00
#
_symmetry.space_group_name_H-M   'P 1'
#
loop_
_entity.id
_entity.type
_entity.pdbx_description
1 polymer ?
#
loop_
_entity_poly.entity_id
_entity_poly.type
_entity_poly.pdbx_seq_one_letter_code
_entity_poly.pdbx_strand_id
1 'polypeptide(L)'
;MDTQDSSAAAILGQSGHSRPEADDSAPVPDVEELLAARLATAPGLVRAGASCWDHARTPIHALSMESAYADPQLLRDLGARGGRMVPEIGVEVVVGAETAGVPLAASISLTAELQFAFVRKPGYRGHELDEPPVRGADVAGRRVLLVDDAISSGASVERFTASLAGVGAEVVGVFVLVDMRDVADTVSPVAAALPTASVSTYLQVLDLATANGLLDPALKRLTVDAIVNRWTDDDPRWDLLPVTADGPLTLPLREACPFTGVNEP
;
A
#
# COMPACT_ATOMS: atom_id res chain seq x y z
N MET A 1 -69.56 -3.76 -29.93
CA MET A 1 -68.88 -2.88 -30.91
C MET A 1 -67.45 -2.71 -30.39
N ASP A 2 -66.59 -3.68 -30.68
CA ASP A 2 -65.69 -3.77 -31.86
C ASP A 2 -64.92 -2.51 -32.01
N THR A 3 -63.59 -2.54 -31.96
CA THR A 3 -62.60 -3.22 -32.74
C THR A 3 -61.27 -3.03 -32.00
N GLN A 4 -60.51 -4.05 -31.71
CA GLN A 4 -59.29 -4.47 -32.40
C GLN A 4 -58.28 -3.32 -32.72
N ASP A 5 -57.14 -3.36 -32.14
CA ASP A 5 -55.95 -3.39 -33.00
C ASP A 5 -54.81 -4.22 -32.40
N SER A 6 -54.47 -5.20 -33.14
CA SER A 6 -53.39 -6.14 -33.05
C SER A 6 -52.24 -5.56 -33.87
N SER A 7 -51.13 -5.13 -33.22
CA SER A 7 -49.87 -5.01 -33.95
C SER A 7 -48.71 -4.61 -33.04
N ALA A 8 -48.16 -5.55 -32.28
CA ALA A 8 -46.84 -5.38 -31.66
C ALA A 8 -46.13 -6.73 -31.43
N ALA A 9 -46.21 -7.58 -32.44
CA ALA A 9 -45.54 -8.89 -32.40
C ALA A 9 -44.78 -9.12 -33.69
N ALA A 10 -43.73 -8.35 -33.97
CA ALA A 10 -42.78 -8.69 -35.02
C ALA A 10 -41.60 -7.68 -35.03
N ILE A 11 -40.75 -7.61 -34.03
CA ILE A 11 -39.32 -7.19 -34.16
C ILE A 11 -38.52 -7.86 -33.00
N LEU A 12 -38.38 -9.16 -33.02
CA LEU A 12 -37.32 -9.84 -32.36
C LEU A 12 -36.54 -10.62 -33.41
N GLY A 13 -35.81 -9.83 -34.21
CA GLY A 13 -34.78 -10.36 -35.10
C GLY A 13 -33.65 -10.95 -34.26
N GLN A 14 -33.41 -12.22 -34.47
CA GLN A 14 -32.29 -13.00 -33.97
C GLN A 14 -30.96 -12.31 -34.29
N SER A 15 -30.30 -11.72 -33.30
CA SER A 15 -28.85 -11.51 -33.31
C SER A 15 -28.25 -12.56 -32.40
N GLY A 16 -27.90 -13.70 -33.01
CA GLY A 16 -27.02 -14.71 -32.38
C GLY A 16 -25.65 -14.13 -32.15
N HIS A 17 -25.46 -13.44 -31.03
CA HIS A 17 -24.15 -13.22 -30.48
C HIS A 17 -23.86 -14.45 -29.61
N SER A 18 -23.13 -15.40 -30.21
CA SER A 18 -22.44 -16.43 -29.42
C SER A 18 -21.54 -15.71 -28.43
N ARG A 19 -21.87 -15.78 -27.14
CA ARG A 19 -20.94 -15.48 -26.06
C ARG A 19 -19.69 -16.32 -26.34
N PRO A 20 -18.48 -15.75 -26.29
CA PRO A 20 -17.28 -16.58 -26.29
C PRO A 20 -17.42 -17.54 -25.10
N GLU A 21 -17.29 -18.83 -25.35
CA GLU A 21 -17.17 -19.84 -24.30
C GLU A 21 -15.99 -19.42 -23.44
N ALA A 22 -16.24 -19.17 -22.16
CA ALA A 22 -15.19 -18.95 -21.20
C ALA A 22 -14.35 -20.22 -21.18
N ASP A 23 -13.05 -20.09 -21.34
CA ASP A 23 -12.11 -21.19 -21.16
C ASP A 23 -12.12 -21.58 -19.67
N ASP A 24 -12.93 -22.59 -19.35
CA ASP A 24 -13.10 -23.14 -18.00
C ASP A 24 -11.85 -23.85 -17.47
N SER A 25 -10.75 -23.87 -18.25
CA SER A 25 -9.49 -24.52 -17.88
C SER A 25 -8.49 -23.60 -17.16
N ALA A 26 -8.72 -22.29 -17.13
CA ALA A 26 -7.88 -21.38 -16.40
C ALA A 26 -8.08 -21.56 -14.87
N PRO A 27 -7.00 -21.73 -14.08
CA PRO A 27 -7.13 -21.83 -12.64
C PRO A 27 -7.79 -20.57 -12.10
N VAL A 28 -8.79 -20.75 -11.22
CA VAL A 28 -9.42 -19.63 -10.52
C VAL A 28 -8.35 -18.97 -9.66
N PRO A 29 -8.05 -17.67 -9.85
CA PRO A 29 -7.03 -16.99 -9.07
C PRO A 29 -7.33 -17.07 -7.57
N ASP A 30 -6.30 -17.21 -6.74
CA ASP A 30 -6.44 -17.16 -5.29
C ASP A 30 -6.98 -15.78 -4.86
N VAL A 31 -7.74 -15.77 -3.79
CA VAL A 31 -8.32 -14.52 -3.22
C VAL A 31 -7.21 -13.51 -2.89
N GLU A 32 -6.04 -13.97 -2.47
CA GLU A 32 -4.89 -13.10 -2.19
C GLU A 32 -4.30 -12.51 -3.47
N GLU A 33 -4.18 -13.29 -4.53
CA GLU A 33 -3.75 -12.80 -5.85
C GLU A 33 -4.72 -11.77 -6.42
N LEU A 34 -6.03 -11.99 -6.28
CA LEU A 34 -7.05 -11.04 -6.70
C LEU A 34 -6.98 -9.74 -5.90
N LEU A 35 -6.72 -9.82 -4.61
CA LEU A 35 -6.60 -8.63 -3.76
C LEU A 35 -5.34 -7.83 -4.10
N ALA A 36 -4.21 -8.50 -4.33
CA ALA A 36 -2.97 -7.88 -4.78
C ALA A 36 -3.14 -7.20 -6.15
N ALA A 37 -3.84 -7.85 -7.09
CA ALA A 37 -4.15 -7.28 -8.40
C ALA A 37 -5.05 -6.03 -8.28
N ARG A 38 -6.09 -6.08 -7.45
CA ARG A 38 -6.95 -4.91 -7.20
C ARG A 38 -6.18 -3.76 -6.55
N LEU A 39 -5.31 -4.06 -5.59
CA LEU A 39 -4.42 -3.06 -5.00
C LEU A 39 -3.52 -2.43 -6.08
N ALA A 40 -2.80 -3.24 -6.85
CA ALA A 40 -1.87 -2.76 -7.87
C ALA A 40 -2.54 -1.95 -8.98
N THR A 41 -3.83 -2.17 -9.23
CA THR A 41 -4.63 -1.46 -10.25
C THR A 41 -5.50 -0.34 -9.68
N ALA A 42 -5.42 -0.05 -8.38
CA ALA A 42 -6.15 1.06 -7.78
C ALA A 42 -5.75 2.39 -8.45
N PRO A 43 -6.73 3.22 -8.87
CA PRO A 43 -6.45 4.46 -9.60
C PRO A 43 -5.52 5.39 -8.81
N GLY A 44 -4.40 5.77 -9.40
CA GLY A 44 -3.41 6.64 -8.78
C GLY A 44 -2.48 5.98 -7.78
N LEU A 45 -2.56 4.66 -7.58
CA LEU A 45 -1.60 3.96 -6.72
C LEU A 45 -0.18 4.06 -7.26
N VAL A 46 0.03 3.66 -8.51
CA VAL A 46 1.33 3.76 -9.17
C VAL A 46 1.40 5.08 -9.92
N ARG A 47 2.35 5.93 -9.54
CA ARG A 47 2.59 7.22 -10.20
C ARG A 47 3.97 7.22 -10.83
N ALA A 48 4.05 7.65 -12.07
CA ALA A 48 5.33 7.93 -12.70
C ALA A 48 5.95 9.20 -12.09
N GLY A 49 7.20 9.14 -11.78
CA GLY A 49 7.91 10.27 -11.19
C GLY A 49 9.05 9.80 -10.27
N ALA A 50 10.06 10.58 -9.96
CA ALA A 50 11.11 10.22 -9.05
C ALA A 50 10.74 10.52 -7.59
N SER A 51 10.88 9.57 -6.61
CA SER A 51 10.73 9.83 -5.18
C SER A 51 12.00 9.51 -4.41
N CYS A 52 12.13 10.07 -3.25
CA CYS A 52 13.15 9.69 -2.31
C CYS A 52 12.59 8.61 -1.39
N TRP A 53 13.14 7.39 -1.49
CA TRP A 53 12.93 6.39 -0.48
C TRP A 53 14.25 6.13 0.21
N ASP A 54 14.33 6.36 1.50
CA ASP A 54 15.51 6.08 2.31
C ASP A 54 16.84 6.42 1.61
N HIS A 55 16.85 7.54 0.85
CA HIS A 55 17.99 8.00 0.04
C HIS A 55 18.26 7.23 -1.26
N ALA A 56 17.52 6.18 -1.59
CA ALA A 56 17.57 5.55 -2.90
C ALA A 56 16.60 6.23 -3.88
N ARG A 57 17.08 6.55 -5.09
CA ARG A 57 16.24 7.08 -6.16
C ARG A 57 15.77 5.94 -7.03
N THR A 58 14.48 5.89 -7.30
CA THR A 58 13.93 4.96 -8.27
C THR A 58 13.13 5.73 -9.33
N PRO A 59 13.16 5.34 -10.61
CA PRO A 59 12.44 6.03 -11.68
C PRO A 59 10.92 5.94 -11.58
N ILE A 60 10.42 5.07 -10.73
CA ILE A 60 8.98 4.96 -10.49
C ILE A 60 8.75 5.14 -9.02
N HIS A 61 7.97 6.07 -8.73
CA HIS A 61 7.89 6.49 -7.43
C HIS A 61 6.74 6.35 -6.75
N ALA A 62 6.15 6.68 -6.27
CA ALA A 62 5.11 6.88 -5.30
C ALA A 62 4.04 5.83 -5.54
N LEU A 63 4.10 4.81 -4.76
CA LEU A 63 2.90 4.10 -4.43
C LEU A 63 2.11 5.02 -3.48
N SER A 64 1.11 5.73 -4.02
CA SER A 64 0.19 6.52 -3.20
C SER A 64 -0.82 5.57 -2.58
N MET A 65 -0.45 4.98 -1.45
CA MET A 65 -1.26 3.94 -0.79
C MET A 65 -2.64 4.46 -0.37
N GLU A 66 -2.74 5.75 -0.06
CA GLU A 66 -4.01 6.39 0.24
C GLU A 66 -5.01 6.31 -0.91
N SER A 67 -4.54 6.19 -2.15
CA SER A 67 -5.41 6.00 -3.32
C SER A 67 -6.23 4.70 -3.24
N ALA A 68 -5.70 3.65 -2.62
CA ALA A 68 -6.42 2.40 -2.39
C ALA A 68 -7.60 2.57 -1.42
N TYR A 69 -7.54 3.57 -0.54
CA TYR A 69 -8.59 3.83 0.45
C TYR A 69 -9.81 4.56 -0.14
N ALA A 70 -9.69 5.08 -1.35
CA ALA A 70 -10.79 5.74 -2.04
C ALA A 70 -11.89 4.75 -2.50
N ASP A 71 -11.56 3.48 -2.68
CA ASP A 71 -12.53 2.41 -2.94
C ASP A 71 -12.95 1.75 -1.62
N PRO A 72 -14.20 1.96 -1.15
CA PRO A 72 -14.66 1.42 0.14
C PRO A 72 -14.73 -0.11 0.15
N GLN A 73 -14.92 -0.76 -1.01
CA GLN A 73 -14.90 -2.22 -1.09
C GLN A 73 -13.48 -2.75 -1.00
N LEU A 74 -12.52 -2.11 -1.67
CA LEU A 74 -11.11 -2.47 -1.56
C LEU A 74 -10.62 -2.28 -0.12
N LEU A 75 -10.91 -1.15 0.52
CA LEU A 75 -10.53 -0.90 1.92
C LEU A 75 -11.11 -1.96 2.88
N ARG A 76 -12.36 -2.41 2.66
CA ARG A 76 -12.96 -3.50 3.44
C ARG A 76 -12.24 -4.83 3.25
N ASP A 77 -11.90 -5.17 2.00
CA ASP A 77 -11.23 -6.43 1.68
C ASP A 77 -9.77 -6.44 2.22
N LEU A 78 -9.09 -5.29 2.17
CA LEU A 78 -7.79 -5.09 2.81
C LEU A 78 -7.88 -5.25 4.34
N GLY A 79 -8.92 -4.69 4.95
CA GLY A 79 -9.20 -4.87 6.38
C GLY A 79 -9.43 -6.33 6.75
N ALA A 80 -10.24 -7.05 5.96
CA ALA A 80 -10.48 -8.49 6.17
C ALA A 80 -9.19 -9.32 6.01
N ARG A 81 -8.29 -8.93 5.09
CA ARG A 81 -6.97 -9.59 4.93
C ARG A 81 -6.09 -9.41 6.16
N GLY A 82 -5.99 -8.18 6.69
CA GLY A 82 -5.25 -7.90 7.93
C GLY A 82 -5.87 -8.58 9.15
N GLY A 83 -7.21 -8.65 9.20
CA GLY A 83 -7.95 -9.31 10.27
C GLY A 83 -7.65 -10.81 10.42
N ARG A 84 -7.26 -11.49 9.33
CA ARG A 84 -6.85 -12.91 9.39
C ARG A 84 -5.57 -13.15 10.21
N MET A 85 -4.69 -12.17 10.29
CA MET A 85 -3.45 -12.25 11.08
C MET A 85 -3.72 -12.20 12.60
N VAL A 86 -4.81 -11.56 13.00
CA VAL A 86 -5.13 -11.29 14.42
C VAL A 86 -5.16 -12.54 15.32
N PRO A 87 -5.90 -13.61 14.94
CA PRO A 87 -5.98 -14.81 15.81
C PRO A 87 -4.65 -15.54 15.91
N GLU A 88 -3.84 -15.51 14.84
CA GLU A 88 -2.59 -16.27 14.75
C GLU A 88 -1.54 -15.79 15.75
N ILE A 89 -1.49 -14.50 16.01
CA ILE A 89 -0.48 -13.88 16.87
C ILE A 89 -1.05 -13.28 18.17
N GLY A 90 -2.34 -13.48 18.44
CA GLY A 90 -2.98 -13.09 19.71
C GLY A 90 -3.02 -11.58 19.91
N VAL A 91 -3.44 -10.82 18.92
CA VAL A 91 -3.62 -9.37 18.98
C VAL A 91 -4.83 -9.01 19.83
N GLU A 92 -4.72 -7.97 20.64
CA GLU A 92 -5.79 -7.42 21.47
C GLU A 92 -6.26 -6.04 20.98
N VAL A 93 -5.35 -5.24 20.39
CA VAL A 93 -5.65 -3.90 19.85
C VAL A 93 -4.98 -3.73 18.51
N VAL A 94 -5.68 -3.13 17.55
CA VAL A 94 -5.13 -2.74 16.24
C VAL A 94 -4.68 -1.29 16.32
N VAL A 95 -3.42 -1.00 15.98
CA VAL A 95 -2.82 0.33 16.09
C VAL A 95 -2.33 0.83 14.73
N GLY A 96 -2.96 1.87 14.23
CA GLY A 96 -2.55 2.52 12.97
C GLY A 96 -1.37 3.48 13.17
N ALA A 97 -0.37 3.39 12.31
CA ALA A 97 0.70 4.36 12.22
C ALA A 97 0.20 5.66 11.54
N GLU A 98 0.42 6.81 12.16
CA GLU A 98 0.04 8.10 11.55
C GLU A 98 0.93 8.41 10.33
N THR A 99 0.37 8.69 9.15
CA THR A 99 -1.04 8.99 8.86
C THR A 99 -1.68 7.85 8.04
N ALA A 100 -0.95 7.24 7.12
CA ALA A 100 -1.47 6.34 6.09
C ALA A 100 -1.93 4.98 6.65
N GLY A 101 -1.37 4.52 7.75
CA GLY A 101 -1.80 3.28 8.42
C GLY A 101 -3.15 3.39 9.15
N VAL A 102 -3.61 4.60 9.48
CA VAL A 102 -4.81 4.81 10.31
C VAL A 102 -6.10 4.29 9.65
N PRO A 103 -6.41 4.61 8.37
CA PRO A 103 -7.63 4.10 7.72
C PRO A 103 -7.65 2.58 7.61
N LEU A 104 -6.49 1.98 7.30
CA LEU A 104 -6.35 0.54 7.20
C LEU A 104 -6.54 -0.14 8.56
N ALA A 105 -5.93 0.38 9.61
CA ALA A 105 -6.08 -0.12 10.98
C ALA A 105 -7.55 -0.05 11.45
N ALA A 106 -8.24 1.03 11.13
CA ALA A 106 -9.67 1.16 11.44
C ALA A 106 -10.49 0.09 10.69
N SER A 107 -10.20 -0.18 9.43
CA SER A 107 -10.86 -1.24 8.66
C SER A 107 -10.60 -2.64 9.24
N ILE A 108 -9.35 -2.93 9.65
CA ILE A 108 -8.99 -4.19 10.31
C ILE A 108 -9.74 -4.33 11.64
N SER A 109 -9.76 -3.28 12.45
CA SER A 109 -10.46 -3.25 13.73
C SER A 109 -11.95 -3.59 13.57
N LEU A 110 -12.62 -3.00 12.58
CA LEU A 110 -14.03 -3.27 12.30
C LEU A 110 -14.26 -4.73 11.84
N THR A 111 -13.38 -5.28 11.02
CA THR A 111 -13.54 -6.64 10.49
C THR A 111 -13.15 -7.72 11.48
N ALA A 112 -12.21 -7.45 12.38
CA ALA A 112 -11.75 -8.36 13.42
C ALA A 112 -12.49 -8.16 14.77
N GLU A 113 -13.38 -7.17 14.88
CA GLU A 113 -14.10 -6.80 16.11
C GLU A 113 -13.16 -6.50 17.28
N LEU A 114 -12.01 -5.85 17.00
CA LEU A 114 -11.03 -5.46 17.99
C LEU A 114 -11.05 -3.96 18.29
N GLN A 115 -10.48 -3.59 19.43
CA GLN A 115 -10.26 -2.18 19.78
C GLN A 115 -9.27 -1.53 18.82
N PHE A 116 -9.45 -0.22 18.59
CA PHE A 116 -8.66 0.59 17.69
C PHE A 116 -7.94 1.70 18.43
N ALA A 117 -6.66 1.91 18.09
CA ALA A 117 -5.88 3.07 18.44
C ALA A 117 -5.02 3.51 17.25
N PHE A 118 -4.39 4.66 17.34
CA PHE A 118 -3.35 5.09 16.41
C PHE A 118 -2.19 5.73 17.16
N VAL A 119 -0.98 5.56 16.62
CA VAL A 119 0.26 6.11 17.16
C VAL A 119 0.74 7.25 16.30
N ARG A 120 1.08 8.39 16.92
CA ARG A 120 1.54 9.59 16.24
C ARG A 120 3.01 9.51 15.87
N LYS A 121 3.38 10.22 14.81
CA LYS A 121 4.79 10.42 14.47
C LYS A 121 5.52 11.10 15.63
N PRO A 122 6.70 10.59 16.05
CA PRO A 122 7.51 11.26 17.05
C PRO A 122 7.83 12.68 16.63
N GLY A 123 7.74 13.64 17.59
CA GLY A 123 7.97 15.06 17.32
C GLY A 123 6.79 15.82 16.75
N TYR A 124 5.62 15.19 16.58
CA TYR A 124 4.39 15.90 16.28
C TYR A 124 4.10 16.89 17.40
N ARG A 125 4.11 18.19 17.08
CA ARG A 125 3.69 19.26 17.99
C ARG A 125 2.21 19.52 17.72
N GLY A 126 1.34 18.86 18.48
CA GLY A 126 -0.10 19.16 18.52
C GLY A 126 -0.35 20.54 19.14
N HIS A 127 -1.62 20.92 19.22
CA HIS A 127 -2.03 22.18 19.88
C HIS A 127 -1.78 22.15 21.40
N GLU A 128 -1.63 20.98 22.00
CA GLU A 128 -1.34 20.76 23.41
C GLU A 128 0.04 20.11 23.58
N LEU A 129 0.86 20.68 24.45
CA LEU A 129 2.25 20.24 24.68
C LEU A 129 2.36 18.83 25.30
N ASP A 130 1.26 18.33 25.89
CA ASP A 130 1.21 17.06 26.63
C ASP A 130 0.31 15.99 25.99
N GLU A 131 0.08 16.08 24.68
CA GLU A 131 -0.73 15.04 24.01
C GLU A 131 -0.01 13.68 24.01
N PRO A 132 -0.70 12.59 24.46
CA PRO A 132 -0.10 11.27 24.48
C PRO A 132 0.24 10.80 23.05
N PRO A 133 1.32 10.03 22.87
CA PRO A 133 1.74 9.55 21.55
C PRO A 133 0.75 8.56 20.94
N VAL A 134 -0.11 7.92 21.75
CA VAL A 134 -1.15 6.99 21.32
C VAL A 134 -2.52 7.53 21.67
N ARG A 135 -3.45 7.41 20.71
CA ARG A 135 -4.83 7.88 20.84
C ARG A 135 -5.79 6.74 20.50
N GLY A 136 -6.93 6.68 21.17
CA GLY A 136 -7.97 5.66 20.98
C GLY A 136 -8.04 4.74 22.19
N ALA A 137 -8.00 3.41 21.94
CA ALA A 137 -8.03 2.42 23.00
C ALA A 137 -6.78 2.48 23.90
N ASP A 138 -6.92 2.05 25.15
CA ASP A 138 -5.79 1.84 26.05
C ASP A 138 -4.96 0.66 25.54
N VAL A 139 -3.65 0.86 25.40
CA VAL A 139 -2.70 -0.13 24.89
C VAL A 139 -1.72 -0.63 25.96
N ALA A 140 -1.75 -0.06 27.17
CA ALA A 140 -0.83 -0.43 28.24
C ALA A 140 -1.02 -1.92 28.65
N GLY A 141 0.07 -2.67 28.61
CA GLY A 141 0.06 -4.13 28.87
C GLY A 141 -0.60 -4.98 27.79
N ARG A 142 -0.95 -4.40 26.65
CA ARG A 142 -1.65 -5.08 25.55
C ARG A 142 -0.71 -5.50 24.43
N ARG A 143 -1.11 -6.58 23.77
CA ARG A 143 -0.50 -7.10 22.54
C ARG A 143 -1.11 -6.38 21.34
N VAL A 144 -0.32 -5.64 20.59
CA VAL A 144 -0.83 -4.78 19.51
C VAL A 144 -0.32 -5.20 18.13
N LEU A 145 -1.19 -5.11 17.12
CA LEU A 145 -0.83 -5.17 15.71
C LEU A 145 -0.53 -3.75 15.23
N LEU A 146 0.70 -3.47 14.84
CA LEU A 146 1.06 -2.22 14.19
C LEU A 146 0.69 -2.29 12.71
N VAL A 147 -0.05 -1.30 12.22
CA VAL A 147 -0.53 -1.24 10.84
C VAL A 147 0.00 0.03 10.17
N ASP A 148 0.67 -0.14 9.03
CA ASP A 148 1.15 0.98 8.20
C ASP A 148 0.80 0.73 6.73
N ASP A 149 1.10 1.67 5.86
CA ASP A 149 0.85 1.54 4.42
C ASP A 149 1.94 0.72 3.73
N ALA A 150 3.19 0.94 4.07
CA ALA A 150 4.33 0.21 3.51
C ALA A 150 5.46 0.04 4.53
N ILE A 151 6.30 -0.95 4.29
CA ILE A 151 7.56 -1.13 5.02
C ILE A 151 8.71 -1.23 4.02
N SER A 152 9.75 -0.40 4.19
CA SER A 152 11.00 -0.44 3.44
C SER A 152 12.17 -0.71 4.40
N SER A 153 12.98 0.27 4.76
CA SER A 153 14.04 0.09 5.77
C SER A 153 13.54 -0.30 7.16
N GLY A 154 12.25 -0.13 7.43
CA GLY A 154 11.66 -0.40 8.73
C GLY A 154 11.91 0.68 9.78
N ALA A 155 12.54 1.80 9.43
CA ALA A 155 12.82 2.89 10.36
C ALA A 155 11.52 3.48 10.99
N SER A 156 10.41 3.52 10.26
CA SER A 156 9.11 3.92 10.80
C SER A 156 8.59 2.90 11.80
N VAL A 157 8.65 1.62 11.46
CA VAL A 157 8.24 0.51 12.36
C VAL A 157 9.04 0.56 13.65
N GLU A 158 10.36 0.76 13.58
CA GLU A 158 11.20 0.88 14.77
C GLU A 158 10.80 2.05 15.67
N ARG A 159 10.59 3.24 15.08
CA ARG A 159 10.16 4.42 15.82
C ARG A 159 8.79 4.25 16.47
N PHE A 160 7.82 3.70 15.76
CA PHE A 160 6.48 3.47 16.30
C PHE A 160 6.49 2.37 17.35
N THR A 161 7.26 1.31 17.16
CA THR A 161 7.45 0.26 18.17
C THR A 161 8.04 0.83 19.46
N ALA A 162 9.06 1.70 19.36
CA ALA A 162 9.63 2.38 20.52
C ALA A 162 8.61 3.28 21.24
N SER A 163 7.80 4.03 20.48
CA SER A 163 6.73 4.88 21.04
C SER A 163 5.67 4.06 21.77
N LEU A 164 5.26 2.92 21.21
CA LEU A 164 4.29 1.99 21.79
C LEU A 164 4.85 1.31 23.03
N ALA A 165 6.10 0.86 23.01
CA ALA A 165 6.79 0.30 24.19
C ALA A 165 6.91 1.34 25.30
N GLY A 166 7.12 2.61 24.98
CA GLY A 166 7.15 3.74 25.94
C GLY A 166 5.86 3.95 26.72
N VAL A 167 4.72 3.48 26.20
CA VAL A 167 3.41 3.48 26.88
C VAL A 167 3.01 2.08 27.38
N GLY A 168 3.92 1.12 27.37
CA GLY A 168 3.72 -0.22 27.90
C GLY A 168 3.02 -1.21 26.97
N ALA A 169 2.88 -0.91 25.67
CA ALA A 169 2.33 -1.84 24.68
C ALA A 169 3.40 -2.78 24.14
N GLU A 170 3.00 -4.02 23.79
CA GLU A 170 3.83 -5.00 23.11
C GLU A 170 3.42 -5.10 21.63
N VAL A 171 4.29 -4.67 20.70
CA VAL A 171 4.05 -4.91 19.28
C VAL A 171 4.38 -6.36 18.95
N VAL A 172 3.36 -7.13 18.55
CA VAL A 172 3.48 -8.57 18.28
C VAL A 172 3.49 -8.91 16.80
N GLY A 173 3.23 -7.94 15.95
CA GLY A 173 3.29 -8.07 14.50
C GLY A 173 3.05 -6.75 13.77
N VAL A 174 3.33 -6.78 12.48
CA VAL A 174 3.14 -5.65 11.57
C VAL A 174 2.28 -6.10 10.39
N PHE A 175 1.33 -5.27 9.99
CA PHE A 175 0.58 -5.45 8.75
C PHE A 175 0.74 -4.21 7.86
N VAL A 176 1.08 -4.44 6.59
CA VAL A 176 1.24 -3.36 5.59
C VAL A 176 0.54 -3.72 4.27
N LEU A 177 0.27 -2.75 3.43
CA LEU A 177 -0.21 -3.02 2.07
C LEU A 177 0.92 -3.57 1.21
N VAL A 178 2.10 -2.93 1.26
CA VAL A 178 3.23 -3.32 0.42
C VAL A 178 4.49 -3.51 1.26
N ASP A 179 5.06 -4.69 1.15
CA ASP A 179 6.39 -4.99 1.69
C ASP A 179 7.46 -4.68 0.64
N MET A 180 8.39 -3.81 1.00
CA MET A 180 9.43 -3.30 0.13
C MET A 180 10.82 -3.61 0.68
N ARG A 181 10.91 -4.49 1.68
CA ARG A 181 12.19 -4.83 2.33
C ARG A 181 13.15 -5.58 1.41
N ASP A 182 12.62 -6.29 0.41
CA ASP A 182 13.40 -6.98 -0.62
C ASP A 182 14.16 -6.04 -1.56
N VAL A 183 13.71 -4.79 -1.66
CA VAL A 183 14.36 -3.74 -2.48
C VAL A 183 15.01 -2.64 -1.63
N ALA A 184 14.96 -2.73 -0.31
CA ALA A 184 15.60 -1.80 0.59
C ALA A 184 17.12 -2.06 0.71
N ASP A 185 17.91 -1.00 0.86
CA ASP A 185 19.35 -1.13 1.05
C ASP A 185 19.70 -1.76 2.40
N THR A 186 18.93 -1.44 3.41
CA THR A 186 19.08 -1.96 4.77
C THR A 186 17.70 -2.14 5.40
N VAL A 187 17.59 -3.09 6.31
CA VAL A 187 16.38 -3.31 7.10
C VAL A 187 16.74 -3.23 8.58
N SER A 188 15.96 -2.44 9.34
CA SER A 188 16.10 -2.34 10.80
C SER A 188 15.97 -3.70 11.46
N PRO A 189 16.84 -4.04 12.43
CA PRO A 189 16.75 -5.29 13.20
C PRO A 189 15.38 -5.49 13.86
N VAL A 190 14.74 -4.42 14.32
CA VAL A 190 13.40 -4.47 14.92
C VAL A 190 12.37 -4.90 13.88
N ALA A 191 12.39 -4.25 12.71
CA ALA A 191 11.47 -4.59 11.63
C ALA A 191 11.72 -5.99 11.04
N ALA A 192 12.96 -6.45 11.03
CA ALA A 192 13.32 -7.80 10.57
C ALA A 192 12.86 -8.89 11.56
N ALA A 193 12.80 -8.58 12.85
CA ALA A 193 12.42 -9.54 13.90
C ALA A 193 10.90 -9.68 14.08
N LEU A 194 10.11 -8.66 13.71
CA LEU A 194 8.66 -8.69 13.89
C LEU A 194 7.97 -9.52 12.80
N PRO A 195 7.05 -10.42 13.17
CA PRO A 195 6.16 -11.06 12.20
C PRO A 195 5.44 -10.02 11.35
N THR A 196 5.64 -10.07 10.05
CA THR A 196 5.08 -9.10 9.12
C THR A 196 4.25 -9.81 8.06
N ALA A 197 3.03 -9.34 7.84
CA ALA A 197 2.22 -9.72 6.69
C ALA A 197 1.96 -8.51 5.80
N SER A 198 1.86 -8.76 4.51
CA SER A 198 1.54 -7.74 3.50
C SER A 198 0.49 -8.25 2.52
N VAL A 199 -0.10 -7.36 1.77
CA VAL A 199 -0.98 -7.71 0.65
C VAL A 199 -0.15 -8.04 -0.58
N SER A 200 0.97 -7.33 -0.78
CA SER A 200 1.83 -7.50 -1.95
C SER A 200 3.28 -7.12 -1.60
N THR A 201 4.21 -7.50 -2.47
CA THR A 201 5.56 -6.92 -2.48
C THR A 201 5.65 -5.80 -3.50
N TYR A 202 6.70 -4.97 -3.41
CA TYR A 202 6.90 -3.90 -4.37
C TYR A 202 7.04 -4.41 -5.81
N LEU A 203 7.87 -5.41 -6.02
CA LEU A 203 8.08 -5.98 -7.35
C LEU A 203 6.79 -6.59 -7.91
N GLN A 204 6.00 -7.25 -7.07
CA GLN A 204 4.70 -7.79 -7.47
C GLN A 204 3.71 -6.69 -7.89
N VAL A 205 3.68 -5.54 -7.19
CA VAL A 205 2.87 -4.39 -7.61
C VAL A 205 3.29 -3.89 -8.99
N LEU A 206 4.60 -3.77 -9.25
CA LEU A 206 5.09 -3.36 -10.56
C LEU A 206 4.74 -4.36 -11.67
N ASP A 207 4.83 -5.67 -11.37
CA ASP A 207 4.47 -6.73 -12.31
C ASP A 207 2.99 -6.66 -12.67
N LEU A 208 2.12 -6.56 -11.69
CA LEU A 208 0.68 -6.49 -11.86
C LEU A 208 0.25 -5.20 -12.58
N ALA A 209 0.83 -4.05 -12.21
CA ALA A 209 0.56 -2.78 -12.88
C ALA A 209 1.00 -2.82 -14.36
N THR A 210 2.14 -3.44 -14.65
CA THR A 210 2.62 -3.61 -16.03
C THR A 210 1.72 -4.55 -16.83
N ALA A 211 1.33 -5.69 -16.27
CA ALA A 211 0.44 -6.65 -16.91
C ALA A 211 -0.93 -6.07 -17.24
N ASN A 212 -1.39 -5.08 -16.46
CA ASN A 212 -2.65 -4.38 -16.66
C ASN A 212 -2.51 -3.07 -17.47
N GLY A 213 -1.33 -2.80 -18.06
CA GLY A 213 -1.11 -1.63 -18.92
C GLY A 213 -1.04 -0.29 -18.20
N LEU A 214 -0.93 -0.29 -16.86
CA LEU A 214 -0.84 0.92 -16.04
C LEU A 214 0.61 1.41 -15.88
N LEU A 215 1.57 0.56 -16.20
CA LEU A 215 2.98 0.87 -16.12
C LEU A 215 3.67 0.45 -17.42
N ASP A 216 4.47 1.36 -17.99
CA ASP A 216 5.28 1.05 -19.17
C ASP A 216 6.33 -0.02 -18.85
N PRO A 217 6.42 -1.12 -19.65
CA PRO A 217 7.41 -2.18 -19.41
C PRO A 217 8.87 -1.70 -19.45
N ALA A 218 9.17 -0.64 -20.23
CA ALA A 218 10.53 -0.07 -20.27
C ALA A 218 10.83 0.67 -18.96
N LEU A 219 9.86 1.43 -18.44
CA LEU A 219 9.99 2.13 -17.17
C LEU A 219 10.13 1.16 -16.00
N LYS A 220 9.37 0.06 -16.01
CA LYS A 220 9.54 -1.03 -15.03
C LYS A 220 10.97 -1.60 -15.06
N ARG A 221 11.50 -1.91 -16.27
CA ARG A 221 12.86 -2.42 -16.39
C ARG A 221 13.91 -1.45 -15.83
N LEU A 222 13.77 -0.15 -16.12
CA LEU A 222 14.66 0.88 -15.58
C LEU A 222 14.58 0.95 -14.05
N THR A 223 13.38 0.84 -13.48
CA THR A 223 13.20 0.81 -12.02
C THR A 223 13.91 -0.38 -11.38
N VAL A 224 13.69 -1.57 -11.92
CA VAL A 224 14.34 -2.79 -11.42
C VAL A 224 15.87 -2.69 -11.58
N ASP A 225 16.35 -2.17 -12.71
CA ASP A 225 17.78 -1.97 -12.93
C ASP A 225 18.39 -0.95 -11.93
N ALA A 226 17.68 0.14 -11.67
CA ALA A 226 18.12 1.15 -10.70
C ALA A 226 18.25 0.57 -9.28
N ILE A 227 17.29 -0.29 -8.87
CA ILE A 227 17.31 -0.97 -7.58
C ILE A 227 18.46 -1.98 -7.52
N VAL A 228 18.53 -2.91 -8.48
CA VAL A 228 19.49 -4.01 -8.48
C VAL A 228 20.93 -3.50 -8.61
N ASN A 229 21.16 -2.50 -9.46
CA ASN A 229 22.47 -1.94 -9.72
C ASN A 229 22.78 -0.67 -8.89
N ARG A 230 21.90 -0.34 -7.93
CA ARG A 230 22.10 0.76 -6.95
C ARG A 230 22.56 2.06 -7.62
N TRP A 231 21.75 2.58 -8.53
CA TRP A 231 22.11 3.80 -9.24
C TRP A 231 22.34 4.95 -8.27
N THR A 232 23.46 5.62 -8.42
CA THR A 232 23.80 6.82 -7.66
C THR A 232 23.11 8.06 -8.26
N ASP A 233 23.10 9.16 -7.53
CA ASP A 233 22.45 10.42 -7.91
C ASP A 233 22.98 11.02 -9.22
N ASP A 234 24.22 10.68 -9.59
CA ASP A 234 24.95 11.13 -10.77
C ASP A 234 25.00 10.06 -11.88
N ASP A 235 24.25 8.96 -11.76
CA ASP A 235 24.24 7.92 -12.76
C ASP A 235 23.67 8.43 -14.09
N PRO A 236 24.44 8.34 -15.20
CA PRO A 236 23.98 8.89 -16.49
C PRO A 236 22.76 8.18 -17.08
N ARG A 237 22.40 7.01 -16.54
CA ARG A 237 21.18 6.30 -16.98
C ARG A 237 19.89 7.00 -16.55
N TRP A 238 19.97 7.97 -15.65
CA TRP A 238 18.81 8.84 -15.33
C TRP A 238 18.33 9.64 -16.56
N ASP A 239 19.24 9.96 -17.49
CA ASP A 239 18.89 10.65 -18.72
C ASP A 239 18.06 9.79 -19.70
N LEU A 240 17.97 8.48 -19.46
CA LEU A 240 17.15 7.56 -20.24
C LEU A 240 15.68 7.54 -19.82
N LEU A 241 15.32 8.28 -18.78
CA LEU A 241 13.93 8.35 -18.35
C LEU A 241 13.05 8.96 -19.43
N PRO A 242 11.89 8.36 -19.72
CA PRO A 242 11.00 8.89 -20.74
C PRO A 242 10.44 10.25 -20.33
N VAL A 243 10.19 11.10 -21.32
CA VAL A 243 9.40 12.31 -21.16
C VAL A 243 7.93 11.89 -21.08
N THR A 244 7.23 12.23 -20.00
CA THR A 244 5.80 11.99 -19.87
C THR A 244 4.98 13.14 -20.48
N ALA A 245 3.65 12.97 -20.57
CA ALA A 245 2.75 14.03 -21.02
C ALA A 245 2.83 15.30 -20.15
N ASP A 246 3.27 15.17 -18.90
CA ASP A 246 3.44 16.27 -17.95
C ASP A 246 4.86 16.88 -18.00
N GLY A 247 5.69 16.43 -18.92
CA GLY A 247 7.08 16.88 -19.09
C GLY A 247 8.11 15.78 -18.80
N PRO A 248 9.41 16.12 -18.87
CA PRO A 248 10.46 15.18 -18.50
C PRO A 248 10.30 14.77 -17.05
N LEU A 249 10.46 13.47 -16.77
CA LEU A 249 10.55 12.98 -15.40
C LEU A 249 11.78 13.61 -14.75
N THR A 250 11.58 14.78 -14.17
CA THR A 250 12.64 15.47 -13.44
C THR A 250 12.80 14.81 -12.08
N LEU A 251 14.04 14.46 -11.79
CA LEU A 251 14.39 14.02 -10.43
C LEU A 251 14.15 15.21 -9.48
N PRO A 252 13.43 15.07 -8.38
CA PRO A 252 13.45 16.09 -7.35
C PRO A 252 14.91 16.26 -6.92
N LEU A 253 15.42 17.47 -7.03
CA LEU A 253 16.73 17.81 -6.47
C LEU A 253 16.71 17.42 -4.99
N ARG A 254 17.87 17.03 -4.44
CA ARG A 254 18.00 16.70 -3.00
C ARG A 254 17.38 17.76 -2.10
N GLU A 255 17.43 19.03 -2.53
CA GLU A 255 16.81 20.17 -1.85
C GLU A 255 15.27 20.13 -1.76
N ALA A 256 14.63 19.34 -2.62
CA ALA A 256 13.17 19.20 -2.64
C ALA A 256 12.68 17.92 -1.92
N CYS A 257 13.59 17.09 -1.39
CA CYS A 257 13.21 15.95 -0.57
C CYS A 257 12.83 16.41 0.83
N PRO A 258 11.56 16.32 1.27
CA PRO A 258 11.13 16.82 2.57
C PRO A 258 11.75 16.08 3.76
N PHE A 259 12.52 15.01 3.48
CA PHE A 259 13.16 14.18 4.50
C PHE A 259 14.66 14.48 4.73
N THR A 260 15.25 15.40 3.97
CA THR A 260 16.68 15.75 4.15
C THR A 260 16.97 16.61 5.40
N GLY A 261 15.98 16.96 6.20
CA GLY A 261 16.10 17.84 7.35
C GLY A 261 16.02 17.19 8.75
N VAL A 262 16.06 15.85 8.87
CA VAL A 262 15.76 15.20 10.17
C VAL A 262 16.88 14.29 10.67
N ASN A 263 18.04 14.27 10.02
CA ASN A 263 19.21 13.54 10.54
C ASN A 263 20.45 14.44 10.61
N GLU A 264 20.45 15.39 11.54
CA GLU A 264 21.68 15.80 12.22
C GLU A 264 21.55 15.45 13.70
N PRO A 265 22.67 14.99 14.33
CA PRO A 265 22.70 14.30 15.61
C PRO A 265 22.27 15.14 16.80
#